data_96d22846947181a6814873bdc95dddf9
#
_entry.id   96d22846947181a6814873bdc95dddf9
#
_cell.length_a   1.000
_cell.length_b   1.000
_cell.length_c   1.000
_cell.angle_alpha   90.00
_cell.angle_beta   90.00
_cell.angle_gamma   90.00
#
_symmetry.space_group_name_H-M   'P 1'
#
loop_
_entity.id
_entity.type
_entity.pdbx_description
1 polymer ?
#
loop_
_entity_poly.entity_id
_entity_poly.type
_entity_poly.pdbx_seq_one_letter_code
_entity_poly.pdbx_strand_id
1 'polypeptide(L)'
;MKLVTAIIKPFKLDEVGEALSSIGVQGITVTEVKGFGRQKGHTELYRGAEYVVDFLPKVKVEAAIKNEMLEQVIEAIERSANTGKIGDGKIFVFDLEKVIRIRTGETDAAAL
;
A
#
# COMPACT_ATOMS: atom_id res chain seq x y z
N MET A 1 -6.42 2.90 -16.64
CA MET A 1 -6.14 3.49 -15.33
C MET A 1 -6.09 2.40 -14.28
N LYS A 2 -5.20 2.53 -13.33
CA LYS A 2 -5.01 1.53 -12.29
C LYS A 2 -5.06 2.17 -10.91
N LEU A 3 -5.62 1.46 -9.95
CA LEU A 3 -5.48 1.78 -8.54
C LEU A 3 -4.43 0.83 -7.97
N VAL A 4 -3.33 1.36 -7.51
CA VAL A 4 -2.30 0.57 -6.84
C VAL A 4 -2.48 0.76 -5.34
N THR A 5 -2.69 -0.34 -4.64
CA THR A 5 -2.85 -0.38 -3.19
C THR A 5 -1.70 -1.17 -2.61
N ALA A 6 -0.98 -0.59 -1.67
CA ALA A 6 0.12 -1.25 -0.99
C ALA A 6 -0.10 -1.26 0.51
N ILE A 7 0.05 -2.42 1.12
CA ILE A 7 0.05 -2.55 2.58
C ILE A 7 1.51 -2.68 3.00
N ILE A 8 1.99 -1.73 3.77
CA ILE A 8 3.41 -1.60 4.12
C ILE A 8 3.62 -1.45 5.62
N LYS A 9 4.84 -1.65 6.07
CA LYS A 9 5.24 -1.33 7.45
C LYS A 9 5.16 0.18 7.67
N PRO A 10 4.65 0.65 8.82
CA PRO A 10 4.46 2.09 9.04
C PRO A 10 5.72 2.93 8.88
N PHE A 11 6.87 2.44 9.32
CA PHE A 11 8.12 3.19 9.24
C PHE A 11 8.68 3.34 7.82
N LYS A 12 8.07 2.66 6.85
CA LYS A 12 8.43 2.77 5.43
C LYS A 12 7.62 3.82 4.67
N LEU A 13 6.64 4.44 5.32
CA LEU A 13 5.74 5.36 4.64
C LEU A 13 6.47 6.52 3.97
N ASP A 14 7.39 7.17 4.66
CA ASP A 14 8.11 8.32 4.12
C ASP A 14 8.95 7.94 2.90
N GLU A 15 9.66 6.81 2.97
CA GLU A 15 10.45 6.32 1.84
C GLU A 15 9.60 5.99 0.62
N VAL A 16 8.44 5.35 0.85
CA VAL A 16 7.50 5.02 -0.22
C VAL A 16 6.92 6.31 -0.83
N GLY A 17 6.54 7.27 0.00
CA GLY A 17 6.03 8.56 -0.47
C GLY A 17 7.05 9.30 -1.32
N GLU A 18 8.30 9.34 -0.90
CA GLU A 18 9.38 9.97 -1.68
C GLU A 18 9.63 9.24 -3.00
N ALA A 19 9.65 7.92 -2.97
CA ALA A 19 9.86 7.13 -4.18
C ALA A 19 8.77 7.36 -5.22
N LEU A 20 7.51 7.42 -4.77
CA LEU A 20 6.38 7.70 -5.67
C LEU A 20 6.41 9.14 -6.20
N SER A 21 6.72 10.10 -5.34
CA SER A 21 6.83 11.50 -5.74
C SER A 21 7.92 11.69 -6.79
N SER A 22 9.05 11.01 -6.63
CA SER A 22 10.20 11.16 -7.56
C SER A 22 9.92 10.63 -8.96
N ILE A 23 8.95 9.76 -9.14
CA ILE A 23 8.54 9.27 -10.47
C ILE A 23 7.30 9.97 -11.00
N GLY A 24 6.83 11.02 -10.33
CA GLY A 24 5.74 11.86 -10.80
C GLY A 24 4.35 11.51 -10.27
N VAL A 25 4.24 10.61 -9.30
CA VAL A 25 2.95 10.36 -8.62
C VAL A 25 2.71 11.51 -7.66
N GLN A 26 1.71 12.34 -7.94
CA GLN A 26 1.46 13.57 -7.20
C GLN A 26 0.51 13.40 -6.02
N GLY A 27 -0.35 12.41 -6.06
CA GLY A 27 -1.34 12.19 -5.00
C GLY A 27 -1.35 10.76 -4.52
N ILE A 28 -1.25 10.59 -3.22
CA ILE A 28 -1.45 9.29 -2.58
C ILE A 28 -2.44 9.46 -1.44
N THR A 29 -3.20 8.39 -1.18
CA THR A 29 -4.07 8.31 -0.02
C THR A 29 -3.47 7.34 0.97
N VAL A 30 -3.42 7.74 2.23
CA VAL A 30 -2.83 6.93 3.29
C VAL A 30 -3.88 6.60 4.34
N THR A 31 -3.98 5.34 4.69
CA THR A 31 -4.90 4.86 5.72
C THR A 31 -4.13 4.01 6.73
N GLU A 32 -4.32 4.29 8.01
CA GLU A 32 -3.80 3.42 9.06
C GLU A 32 -4.68 2.19 9.15
N VAL A 33 -4.06 1.03 9.10
CA VAL A 33 -4.75 -0.27 9.14
C VAL A 33 -4.04 -1.22 10.08
N LYS A 34 -4.67 -2.34 10.36
CA LYS A 34 -4.06 -3.41 11.14
C LYS A 34 -4.01 -4.67 10.28
N GLY A 35 -2.84 -5.29 10.25
CA GLY A 35 -2.68 -6.56 9.60
C GLY A 35 -2.75 -7.70 10.60
N PHE A 36 -3.33 -8.80 10.17
CA PHE A 36 -3.31 -10.04 10.93
C PHE A 36 -2.51 -11.07 10.14
N GLY A 37 -1.57 -11.74 10.82
CA GLY A 37 -0.78 -12.78 10.18
C GLY A 37 -0.17 -13.69 11.21
N ARG A 38 0.37 -14.81 10.74
CA ARG A 38 1.16 -15.69 11.61
C ARG A 38 2.53 -15.10 11.77
N GLN A 39 2.88 -14.78 13.03
CA GLN A 39 4.24 -14.37 13.37
C GLN A 39 4.81 -15.30 14.42
N LYS A 40 6.06 -15.72 14.19
CA LYS A 40 6.79 -16.48 15.19
C LYS A 40 7.08 -15.61 16.40
N GLY A 41 6.80 -16.14 17.59
CA GLY A 41 7.17 -15.51 18.84
C GLY A 41 6.04 -14.83 19.60
N HIS A 42 4.86 -14.69 18.99
CA HIS A 42 3.67 -14.21 19.67
C HIS A 42 2.68 -15.36 19.85
N THR A 43 2.78 -16.03 20.98
CA THR A 43 1.84 -17.08 21.34
C THR A 43 1.05 -16.66 22.56
N GLU A 44 -0.26 -16.78 22.47
CA GLU A 44 -1.14 -16.64 23.62
C GLU A 44 -1.74 -17.99 23.96
N LEU A 45 -1.74 -18.31 25.25
CA LEU A 45 -2.41 -19.49 25.75
C LEU A 45 -3.86 -19.13 26.11
N TYR A 46 -4.79 -19.76 25.44
CA TYR A 46 -6.20 -19.61 25.73
C TYR A 46 -6.83 -20.98 25.83
N ARG A 47 -7.39 -21.31 27.01
CA ARG A 47 -8.02 -22.61 27.31
C ARG A 47 -7.12 -23.83 27.01
N GLY A 48 -5.82 -23.66 27.26
CA GLY A 48 -4.85 -24.72 27.03
C GLY A 48 -4.40 -24.90 25.58
N ALA A 49 -4.84 -24.06 24.69
CA ALA A 49 -4.38 -24.05 23.30
C ALA A 49 -3.50 -22.83 23.03
N GLU A 50 -2.43 -23.04 22.28
CA GLU A 50 -1.56 -21.94 21.83
C GLU A 50 -2.14 -21.32 20.56
N TYR A 51 -2.28 -20.01 20.58
CA TYR A 51 -2.61 -19.22 19.40
C TYR A 51 -1.47 -18.30 19.06
N VAL A 52 -1.21 -18.16 17.77
CA VAL A 52 -0.42 -17.03 17.27
C VAL A 52 -1.42 -16.02 16.75
N VAL A 53 -1.74 -15.03 17.57
CA VAL A 53 -2.66 -13.96 17.22
C VAL A 53 -1.89 -12.67 17.29
N ASP A 54 -1.77 -11.99 16.16
CA ASP A 54 -1.06 -10.74 16.12
C ASP A 54 -1.71 -9.78 15.14
N PHE A 55 -2.24 -8.68 15.71
CA PHE A 55 -2.72 -7.54 14.94
C PHE A 55 -1.64 -6.48 14.99
N LEU A 56 -0.93 -6.32 13.90
CA LEU A 56 0.14 -5.33 13.79
C LEU A 56 -0.31 -4.10 13.04
N PRO A 57 0.13 -2.91 13.48
CA PRO A 57 -0.11 -1.71 12.71
C PRO A 57 0.55 -1.82 11.34
N LYS A 58 -0.19 -1.42 10.33
CA LYS A 58 0.25 -1.31 8.94
C LYS A 58 -0.27 0.00 8.37
N VAL A 59 0.23 0.36 7.21
CA VAL A 59 -0.25 1.52 6.47
C VAL A 59 -0.67 1.06 5.08
N LYS A 60 -1.84 1.51 4.67
CA LYS A 60 -2.32 1.31 3.30
C LYS A 60 -2.08 2.58 2.51
N VAL A 61 -1.30 2.47 1.45
CA VAL A 61 -1.02 3.55 0.51
C VAL A 61 -1.74 3.25 -0.79
N GLU A 62 -2.48 4.21 -1.31
CA GLU A 62 -3.21 4.05 -2.56
C GLU A 62 -2.87 5.18 -3.52
N ALA A 63 -2.69 4.83 -4.79
CA ALA A 63 -2.43 5.78 -5.85
C ALA A 63 -3.20 5.38 -7.10
N ALA A 64 -3.94 6.32 -7.68
CA ALA A 64 -4.59 6.16 -8.97
C ALA A 64 -3.62 6.67 -10.04
N ILE A 65 -3.32 5.83 -11.01
CA ILE A 65 -2.29 6.11 -12.00
C ILE A 65 -2.72 5.74 -13.42
N LYS A 66 -2.02 6.30 -14.39
CA LYS A 66 -2.13 5.89 -15.79
C LYS A 66 -1.49 4.52 -15.98
N ASN A 67 -2.00 3.75 -16.95
CA ASN A 67 -1.48 2.41 -17.24
C ASN A 67 0.03 2.41 -17.50
N GLU A 68 0.53 3.43 -18.18
CA GLU A 68 1.95 3.54 -18.57
C GLU A 68 2.87 3.65 -17.36
N MET A 69 2.35 4.06 -16.22
CA MET A 69 3.15 4.21 -15.00
C MET A 69 3.18 2.95 -14.12
N LEU A 70 2.38 1.95 -14.45
CA LEU A 70 2.17 0.81 -13.54
C LEU A 70 3.47 0.13 -13.11
N GLU A 71 4.33 -0.21 -14.05
CA GLU A 71 5.58 -0.92 -13.74
C GLU A 71 6.53 -0.07 -12.89
N GLN A 72 6.62 1.23 -13.19
CA GLN A 72 7.43 2.16 -12.41
C GLN A 72 6.93 2.30 -10.98
N VAL A 73 5.61 2.36 -10.80
CA VAL A 73 4.99 2.49 -9.49
C VAL A 73 5.21 1.22 -8.67
N ILE A 74 4.99 0.06 -9.26
CA ILE A 74 5.24 -1.22 -8.58
C ILE A 74 6.70 -1.31 -8.13
N GLU A 75 7.63 -1.02 -9.03
CA GLU A 75 9.06 -1.06 -8.72
C GLU A 75 9.44 -0.08 -7.60
N ALA A 76 8.91 1.13 -7.67
CA ALA A 76 9.19 2.15 -6.65
C ALA A 76 8.71 1.71 -5.26
N ILE A 77 7.52 1.15 -5.17
CA ILE A 77 6.97 0.67 -3.90
C ILE A 77 7.75 -0.56 -3.41
N GLU A 78 7.97 -1.51 -4.29
CA GLU A 78 8.67 -2.76 -3.95
C GLU A 78 10.07 -2.47 -3.40
N ARG A 79 10.81 -1.60 -4.05
CA ARG A 79 12.16 -1.23 -3.64
C ARG A 79 12.17 -0.46 -2.32
N SER A 80 11.28 0.51 -2.16
CA SER A 80 11.27 1.40 -1.00
C SER A 80 10.64 0.76 0.25
N ALA A 81 9.72 -0.18 0.08
CA ALA A 81 9.02 -0.83 1.19
C ALA A 81 9.70 -2.12 1.68
N ASN A 82 10.58 -2.69 0.89
CA ASN A 82 11.18 -3.98 1.17
C ASN A 82 12.22 -3.89 2.29
N THR A 83 12.09 -4.74 3.31
CA THR A 83 13.10 -4.96 4.35
C THR A 83 13.73 -6.35 4.26
N GLY A 84 13.15 -7.23 3.44
CA GLY A 84 13.55 -8.63 3.35
C GLY A 84 13.03 -9.49 4.50
N LYS A 85 12.18 -8.92 5.35
CA LYS A 85 11.65 -9.62 6.53
C LYS A 85 10.16 -9.87 6.38
N ILE A 86 9.67 -10.82 7.17
CA ILE A 86 8.24 -11.13 7.23
C ILE A 86 7.47 -9.86 7.62
N GLY A 87 6.34 -9.64 6.96
CA GLY A 87 5.47 -8.51 7.25
C GLY A 87 5.69 -7.30 6.36
N ASP A 88 6.55 -7.40 5.34
CA ASP A 88 6.77 -6.30 4.38
C ASP A 88 5.51 -5.90 3.62
N GLY A 89 4.52 -6.79 3.56
CA GLY A 89 3.23 -6.48 2.96
C GLY A 89 3.10 -6.93 1.52
N LYS A 90 2.08 -6.38 0.87
CA LYS A 90 1.73 -6.76 -0.51
C LYS A 90 1.28 -5.54 -1.30
N ILE A 91 1.41 -5.65 -2.60
CA ILE A 91 0.89 -4.67 -3.55
C ILE A 91 -0.28 -5.31 -4.29
N PHE A 92 -1.39 -4.59 -4.37
CA PHE A 92 -2.57 -5.00 -5.11
C PHE A 92 -2.82 -4.00 -6.23
N VAL A 93 -3.20 -4.49 -7.40
CA VAL A 93 -3.51 -3.64 -8.55
C VAL A 93 -4.93 -3.91 -9.00
N PHE A 94 -5.71 -2.85 -9.11
CA PHE A 94 -7.09 -2.89 -9.57
C PHE A 94 -7.24 -2.06 -10.83
N ASP A 95 -8.09 -2.51 -11.73
CA ASP A 95 -8.53 -1.68 -12.84
C ASP A 95 -9.49 -0.62 -12.33
N LEU A 96 -9.24 0.64 -12.72
CA LEU A 96 -10.15 1.73 -12.45
C LEU A 96 -11.02 1.98 -13.68
N GLU A 97 -12.31 1.86 -13.49
CA GLU A 97 -13.27 2.11 -14.53
C GLU A 97 -13.41 3.61 -14.83
N LYS A 98 -13.38 4.43 -13.77
CA LYS A 98 -13.58 5.87 -13.91
C LYS A 98 -12.91 6.62 -12.76
N VAL A 99 -12.37 7.80 -13.07
CA VAL A 99 -11.84 8.75 -12.10
C VAL A 99 -12.44 10.12 -12.40
N ILE A 100 -12.87 10.82 -11.35
CA ILE A 100 -13.43 12.17 -11.47
C ILE A 100 -12.75 13.05 -10.42
N ARG A 101 -12.21 14.18 -10.84
CA ARG A 101 -11.69 15.19 -9.92
C ARG A 101 -12.86 16.04 -9.43
N ILE A 102 -13.10 16.01 -8.14
CA ILE A 102 -14.30 16.66 -7.55
C ILE A 102 -14.33 18.15 -7.83
N ARG A 103 -13.20 18.84 -7.65
CA ARG A 103 -13.15 20.29 -7.79
C ARG A 103 -13.43 20.77 -9.21
N THR A 104 -12.93 20.06 -10.20
CA THR A 104 -12.97 20.53 -11.61
C THR A 104 -13.96 19.77 -12.47
N GLY A 105 -14.41 18.60 -12.05
CA GLY A 105 -15.21 17.70 -12.86
C GLY A 105 -14.45 17.00 -13.98
N GLU A 106 -13.12 17.20 -14.05
CA GLU A 106 -12.29 16.49 -15.04
C GLU A 106 -12.38 14.99 -14.81
N THR A 107 -12.31 14.24 -15.90
CA THR A 107 -12.48 12.78 -15.84
C THR A 107 -11.27 12.04 -16.39
N ASP A 108 -11.07 10.85 -15.88
CA ASP A 108 -10.10 9.86 -16.34
C ASP A 108 -8.67 10.42 -16.42
N ALA A 109 -8.00 10.37 -17.57
CA ALA A 109 -6.60 10.80 -17.68
C ALA A 109 -6.37 12.25 -17.22
N ALA A 110 -7.32 13.14 -17.45
CA ALA A 110 -7.24 14.52 -17.00
C ALA A 110 -7.42 14.67 -15.48
N ALA A 111 -8.04 13.70 -14.84
CA ALA A 111 -8.28 13.70 -13.41
C ALA A 111 -7.11 13.10 -12.59
N LEU A 112 -6.18 12.47 -13.26
CA LEU A 112 -5.03 11.82 -12.62
C LEU A 112 -3.85 12.74 -12.38
#